data_b5399c2035c7b45f3f992c334c5d464b
#
_entry.id   b5399c2035c7b45f3f992c334c5d464b
#
_cell.length_a   1.000
_cell.length_b   1.000
_cell.length_c   1.000
_cell.angle_alpha   90.00
_cell.angle_beta   90.00
_cell.angle_gamma   90.00
#
_symmetry.space_group_name_H-M   'P 1'
#
loop_
_entity.id
_entity.type
_entity.pdbx_description
1 polymer ?
#
loop_
_entity_poly.entity_id
_entity_poly.type
_entity_poly.pdbx_seq_one_letter_code
_entity_poly.pdbx_strand_id
1 'polypeptide(L)'
;MLPLHAPTRRCFMSPIPELSAAADLLDQAADAVLDGDLTLARQLITQADMPLIAAYTAFITGAVNPLVHWQIAMPSESTTPRSAQRMPSASRERAIYERDGWRCRYCSTCVIDRGMRSWLHKCIPESARWGKRNAEKHSALAALSASLDHVLPHSRGGTNDESNLVTACNACQFGRGQWTLEEVGFADPRQFPPDLNAWDGLTRLARSHIFTTDLQ
;
A
#
# COMPACT_ATOMS: atom_id res chain seq x y z
N MET A 1 4.09 -35.63 -9.55
CA MET A 1 4.30 -34.64 -8.47
C MET A 1 5.52 -33.83 -8.86
N LEU A 2 5.32 -32.58 -9.31
CA LEU A 2 6.44 -31.64 -9.49
C LEU A 2 7.00 -31.32 -8.09
N PRO A 3 8.30 -31.20 -7.92
CA PRO A 3 8.86 -30.83 -6.64
C PRO A 3 8.31 -29.45 -6.28
N LEU A 4 7.74 -29.33 -5.09
CA LEU A 4 7.39 -28.06 -4.45
C LEU A 4 8.64 -27.20 -4.45
N HIS A 5 8.76 -26.28 -5.41
CA HIS A 5 9.83 -25.30 -5.37
C HIS A 5 9.63 -24.47 -4.10
N ALA A 6 10.67 -24.39 -3.28
CA ALA A 6 10.69 -23.48 -2.16
C ALA A 6 10.30 -22.07 -2.67
N PRO A 7 9.47 -21.32 -1.93
CA PRO A 7 9.07 -19.98 -2.34
C PRO A 7 10.32 -19.13 -2.57
N THR A 8 10.48 -18.64 -3.81
CA THR A 8 11.72 -18.04 -4.26
C THR A 8 11.73 -16.52 -4.20
N ARG A 9 10.56 -15.88 -4.01
CA ARG A 9 10.42 -14.43 -4.00
C ARG A 9 9.50 -13.95 -2.90
N ARG A 10 9.71 -12.71 -2.45
CA ARG A 10 8.90 -12.07 -1.41
C ARG A 10 7.78 -11.19 -1.97
N CYS A 11 7.90 -10.72 -3.20
CA CYS A 11 6.95 -9.79 -3.81
C CYS A 11 6.81 -10.06 -5.31
N PHE A 12 5.79 -9.47 -5.89
CA PHE A 12 5.49 -9.62 -7.31
C PHE A 12 6.53 -8.92 -8.21
N MET A 13 6.82 -7.65 -7.89
CA MET A 13 7.88 -6.87 -8.50
C MET A 13 8.75 -6.28 -7.39
N SER A 14 10.06 -6.28 -7.61
CA SER A 14 10.97 -5.57 -6.71
C SER A 14 10.63 -4.09 -6.69
N PRO A 15 10.58 -3.44 -5.51
CA PRO A 15 10.37 -2.01 -5.44
C PRO A 15 11.52 -1.29 -6.16
N ILE A 16 11.19 -0.20 -6.85
CA ILE A 16 12.17 0.68 -7.49
C ILE A 16 12.69 1.71 -6.47
N PRO A 17 13.93 2.20 -6.63
CA PRO A 17 14.52 3.17 -5.69
C PRO A 17 13.68 4.45 -5.51
N GLU A 18 12.96 4.87 -6.55
CA GLU A 18 12.11 6.05 -6.53
C GLU A 18 10.98 5.96 -5.50
N LEU A 19 10.52 4.77 -5.14
CA LEU A 19 9.51 4.59 -4.08
C LEU A 19 10.08 5.00 -2.71
N SER A 20 11.33 4.67 -2.42
CA SER A 20 12.00 5.11 -1.18
C SER A 20 12.27 6.60 -1.21
N ALA A 21 12.81 7.12 -2.32
CA ALA A 21 13.07 8.55 -2.47
C ALA A 21 11.78 9.39 -2.34
N ALA A 22 10.67 8.91 -2.89
CA ALA A 22 9.38 9.59 -2.74
C ALA A 22 8.85 9.52 -1.31
N ALA A 23 9.06 8.41 -0.60
CA ALA A 23 8.69 8.30 0.82
C ALA A 23 9.49 9.31 1.66
N ASP A 24 10.81 9.44 1.43
CA ASP A 24 11.66 10.39 2.12
C ASP A 24 11.24 11.85 1.87
N LEU A 25 10.84 12.19 0.64
CA LEU A 25 10.31 13.52 0.31
C LEU A 25 8.98 13.80 0.99
N LEU A 26 8.09 12.80 1.06
CA LEU A 26 6.80 12.94 1.73
C LEU A 26 6.96 13.00 3.26
N ASP A 27 7.96 12.35 3.82
CA ASP A 27 8.33 12.45 5.22
C ASP A 27 8.75 13.88 5.57
N GLN A 28 9.69 14.44 4.81
CA GLN A 28 10.12 15.84 4.95
C GLN A 28 8.96 16.82 4.70
N ALA A 29 8.07 16.53 3.76
CA ALA A 29 6.90 17.36 3.51
C ALA A 29 5.95 17.39 4.73
N ALA A 30 5.79 16.25 5.40
CA ALA A 30 4.97 16.18 6.61
C ALA A 30 5.57 17.03 7.75
N ASP A 31 6.90 17.01 7.91
CA ASP A 31 7.57 17.86 8.90
C ASP A 31 7.41 19.34 8.53
N ALA A 32 7.59 19.72 7.28
CA ALA A 32 7.36 21.08 6.80
C ALA A 32 5.91 21.57 7.05
N VAL A 33 4.91 20.69 6.89
CA VAL A 33 3.51 21.01 7.25
C VAL A 33 3.38 21.29 8.74
N LEU A 34 3.99 20.47 9.62
CA LEU A 34 3.94 20.64 11.07
C LEU A 34 4.63 21.93 11.51
N ASP A 35 5.69 22.31 10.83
CA ASP A 35 6.44 23.56 11.06
C ASP A 35 5.75 24.80 10.44
N GLY A 36 4.65 24.61 9.69
CA GLY A 36 3.90 25.70 9.03
C GLY A 36 4.49 26.15 7.70
N ASP A 37 5.57 25.53 7.21
CA ASP A 37 6.16 25.85 5.90
C ASP A 37 5.44 25.11 4.77
N LEU A 38 4.25 25.63 4.42
CA LEU A 38 3.46 25.08 3.31
C LEU A 38 4.12 25.26 1.95
N THR A 39 5.03 26.21 1.79
CA THR A 39 5.77 26.41 0.54
C THR A 39 6.72 25.25 0.31
N LEU A 40 7.53 24.92 1.27
CA LEU A 40 8.42 23.75 1.24
C LEU A 40 7.62 22.46 1.09
N ALA A 41 6.54 22.30 1.85
CA ALA A 41 5.70 21.12 1.76
C ALA A 41 5.17 20.88 0.33
N ARG A 42 4.64 21.93 -0.33
CA ARG A 42 4.19 21.84 -1.74
C ARG A 42 5.31 21.44 -2.69
N GLN A 43 6.50 22.00 -2.52
CA GLN A 43 7.65 21.67 -3.37
C GLN A 43 8.03 20.19 -3.22
N LEU A 44 8.15 19.69 -1.98
CA LEU A 44 8.54 18.32 -1.69
C LEU A 44 7.49 17.32 -2.20
N ILE A 45 6.20 17.60 -1.99
CA ILE A 45 5.11 16.75 -2.50
C ILE A 45 5.17 16.72 -4.04
N THR A 46 5.35 17.85 -4.69
CA THR A 46 5.45 17.90 -6.16
C THR A 46 6.66 17.09 -6.67
N GLN A 47 7.80 17.17 -5.99
CA GLN A 47 9.00 16.38 -6.34
C GLN A 47 8.79 14.86 -6.16
N ALA A 48 7.96 14.45 -5.22
CA ALA A 48 7.63 13.05 -5.00
C ALA A 48 6.73 12.45 -6.11
N ASP A 49 6.13 13.30 -6.99
CA ASP A 49 5.30 12.83 -8.12
C ASP A 49 6.14 12.42 -9.33
N MET A 50 6.80 11.28 -9.20
CA MET A 50 7.81 10.82 -10.17
C MET A 50 7.18 9.98 -11.30
N PRO A 51 7.48 10.28 -12.59
CA PRO A 51 6.96 9.50 -13.73
C PRO A 51 7.33 8.00 -13.69
N LEU A 52 8.50 7.63 -13.14
CA LEU A 52 8.91 6.25 -13.00
C LEU A 52 8.01 5.46 -12.05
N ILE A 53 7.53 6.09 -10.97
CA ILE A 53 6.55 5.47 -10.06
C ILE A 53 5.21 5.26 -10.79
N ALA A 54 4.78 6.22 -11.62
CA ALA A 54 3.57 6.06 -12.41
C ALA A 54 3.69 4.89 -13.40
N ALA A 55 4.83 4.76 -14.09
CA ALA A 55 5.12 3.65 -14.99
C ALA A 55 5.15 2.30 -14.26
N TYR A 56 5.81 2.24 -13.10
CA TYR A 56 5.87 1.06 -12.24
C TYR A 56 4.46 0.59 -11.81
N THR A 57 3.61 1.52 -11.35
CA THR A 57 2.25 1.18 -10.93
C THR A 57 1.34 0.84 -12.11
N ALA A 58 1.50 1.50 -13.26
CA ALA A 58 0.71 1.22 -14.46
C ALA A 58 0.92 -0.21 -14.96
N PHE A 59 2.13 -0.75 -14.84
CA PHE A 59 2.42 -2.14 -15.18
C PHE A 59 1.59 -3.13 -14.35
N ILE A 60 1.30 -2.81 -13.08
CA ILE A 60 0.57 -3.68 -12.17
C ILE A 60 -0.94 -3.45 -12.23
N THR A 61 -1.35 -2.18 -12.28
CA THR A 61 -2.77 -1.79 -12.18
C THR A 61 -3.41 -1.49 -13.53
N GLY A 62 -2.62 -1.47 -14.60
CA GLY A 62 -3.08 -1.21 -15.96
C GLY A 62 -3.78 -2.40 -16.60
N ALA A 63 -4.41 -2.14 -17.77
CA ALA A 63 -5.09 -3.17 -18.57
C ALA A 63 -4.16 -4.31 -19.06
N VAL A 64 -2.85 -4.13 -18.94
CA VAL A 64 -1.80 -5.07 -19.38
C VAL A 64 -1.09 -5.68 -18.16
N ASN A 65 -1.81 -5.95 -17.06
CA ASN A 65 -1.21 -6.70 -15.97
C ASN A 65 -0.85 -8.12 -16.46
N PRO A 66 0.45 -8.47 -16.54
CA PRO A 66 0.86 -9.78 -17.06
C PRO A 66 0.37 -10.95 -16.20
N LEU A 67 0.00 -10.72 -14.94
CA LEU A 67 -0.62 -11.75 -14.10
C LEU A 67 -2.05 -12.10 -14.52
N VAL A 68 -2.76 -11.21 -15.17
CA VAL A 68 -4.09 -11.51 -15.74
C VAL A 68 -3.95 -12.56 -16.83
N HIS A 69 -2.78 -12.64 -17.45
CA HIS A 69 -2.47 -13.60 -18.52
C HIS A 69 -1.71 -14.85 -18.03
N TRP A 70 -1.39 -14.95 -16.76
CA TRP A 70 -0.95 -16.24 -16.23
C TRP A 70 -2.13 -17.20 -16.31
N GLN A 71 -2.05 -18.09 -17.28
CA GLN A 71 -3.01 -19.19 -17.50
C GLN A 71 -2.89 -20.26 -16.39
N ILE A 72 -2.82 -19.85 -15.17
CA ILE A 72 -3.10 -20.77 -14.07
C ILE A 72 -4.61 -20.91 -14.10
N ALA A 73 -5.10 -22.11 -14.35
CA ALA A 73 -6.52 -22.41 -14.26
C ALA A 73 -7.05 -21.78 -12.96
N MET A 74 -8.07 -20.94 -13.07
CA MET A 74 -8.68 -20.32 -11.88
C MET A 74 -8.96 -21.46 -10.89
N PRO A 75 -8.37 -21.44 -9.71
CA PRO A 75 -8.61 -22.51 -8.76
C PRO A 75 -10.10 -22.56 -8.47
N SER A 76 -10.63 -23.78 -8.34
CA SER A 76 -12.03 -23.99 -7.96
C SER A 76 -12.40 -23.08 -6.81
N GLU A 77 -13.60 -22.48 -6.86
CA GLU A 77 -14.11 -21.67 -5.77
C GLU A 77 -13.95 -22.41 -4.44
N SER A 78 -13.51 -21.70 -3.41
CA SER A 78 -13.41 -22.29 -2.08
C SER A 78 -14.80 -22.77 -1.64
N THR A 79 -14.88 -24.02 -1.20
CA THR A 79 -16.09 -24.59 -0.56
C THR A 79 -16.33 -24.01 0.83
N THR A 80 -15.35 -23.26 1.37
CA THR A 80 -15.46 -22.64 2.69
C THR A 80 -16.39 -21.42 2.63
N PRO A 81 -17.41 -21.34 3.53
CA PRO A 81 -18.27 -20.16 3.60
C PRO A 81 -17.46 -18.89 3.82
N ARG A 82 -17.68 -17.89 3.00
CA ARG A 82 -17.01 -16.57 3.14
C ARG A 82 -17.63 -15.80 4.31
N SER A 83 -16.82 -15.10 5.09
CA SER A 83 -17.32 -14.10 6.03
C SER A 83 -18.14 -13.04 5.26
N ALA A 84 -19.29 -12.64 5.79
CA ALA A 84 -20.09 -11.57 5.21
C ALA A 84 -19.33 -10.23 5.17
N GLN A 85 -18.46 -9.99 6.14
CA GLN A 85 -17.63 -8.79 6.23
C GLN A 85 -16.27 -9.04 5.58
N ARG A 86 -16.05 -8.43 4.42
CA ARG A 86 -14.80 -8.58 3.66
C ARG A 86 -13.59 -7.92 4.34
N MET A 87 -13.78 -6.78 4.98
CA MET A 87 -12.70 -6.00 5.59
C MET A 87 -12.98 -5.76 7.07
N PRO A 88 -11.98 -5.70 7.94
CA PRO A 88 -12.16 -5.32 9.33
C PRO A 88 -12.55 -3.84 9.47
N SER A 89 -12.84 -3.40 10.69
CA SER A 89 -13.07 -1.99 10.98
C SER A 89 -11.83 -1.13 10.71
N ALA A 90 -12.01 0.16 10.45
CA ALA A 90 -10.90 1.08 10.20
C ALA A 90 -9.89 1.14 11.37
N SER A 91 -10.36 1.00 12.62
CA SER A 91 -9.48 0.95 13.78
C SER A 91 -8.59 -0.31 13.80
N ARG A 92 -9.14 -1.46 13.42
CA ARG A 92 -8.35 -2.70 13.29
C ARG A 92 -7.40 -2.65 12.10
N GLU A 93 -7.81 -2.07 10.96
CA GLU A 93 -6.89 -1.85 9.84
C GLU A 93 -5.68 -1.02 10.30
N ARG A 94 -5.94 0.08 11.00
CA ARG A 94 -4.88 0.96 11.50
C ARG A 94 -3.95 0.23 12.47
N ALA A 95 -4.48 -0.53 13.41
CA ALA A 95 -3.67 -1.32 14.35
C ALA A 95 -2.73 -2.31 13.63
N ILE A 96 -3.17 -2.90 12.51
CA ILE A 96 -2.34 -3.78 11.70
C ILE A 96 -1.24 -2.98 10.98
N TYR A 97 -1.55 -1.80 10.42
CA TYR A 97 -0.54 -0.95 9.80
C TYR A 97 0.53 -0.53 10.82
N GLU A 98 0.13 -0.14 12.03
CA GLU A 98 1.02 0.21 13.13
C GLU A 98 1.88 -0.99 13.58
N ARG A 99 1.27 -2.19 13.75
CA ARG A 99 1.98 -3.44 14.03
C ARG A 99 3.07 -3.73 13.00
N ASP A 100 2.80 -3.46 11.74
CA ASP A 100 3.68 -3.75 10.63
C ASP A 100 4.64 -2.58 10.30
N GLY A 101 4.69 -1.53 11.15
CA GLY A 101 5.57 -0.37 10.99
C GLY A 101 5.27 0.48 9.77
N TRP A 102 4.01 0.51 9.32
CA TRP A 102 3.61 1.22 8.10
C TRP A 102 4.45 0.82 6.88
N ARG A 103 4.82 -0.47 6.82
CA ARG A 103 5.59 -1.04 5.71
C ARG A 103 4.91 -2.27 5.12
N CYS A 104 5.04 -2.39 3.81
CA CYS A 104 4.57 -3.57 3.10
C CYS A 104 5.30 -4.82 3.60
N ARG A 105 4.57 -5.81 4.10
CA ARG A 105 5.13 -7.05 4.63
C ARG A 105 5.78 -7.93 3.55
N TYR A 106 5.47 -7.67 2.28
CA TYR A 106 6.07 -8.39 1.16
C TYR A 106 7.38 -7.77 0.69
N CYS A 107 7.44 -6.45 0.50
CA CYS A 107 8.57 -5.79 -0.15
C CYS A 107 9.22 -4.67 0.67
N SER A 108 8.80 -4.46 1.91
CA SER A 108 9.27 -3.42 2.83
C SER A 108 9.08 -1.96 2.35
N THR A 109 8.35 -1.72 1.26
CA THR A 109 8.01 -0.37 0.81
C THR A 109 7.19 0.34 1.88
N CYS A 110 7.53 1.60 2.18
CA CYS A 110 6.75 2.48 3.04
C CYS A 110 5.32 2.62 2.52
N VAL A 111 4.33 2.63 3.43
CA VAL A 111 2.95 2.91 3.05
C VAL A 111 2.41 4.09 3.84
N ILE A 112 1.43 4.79 3.26
CA ILE A 112 0.83 6.03 3.78
C ILE A 112 -0.60 5.75 4.22
N ASP A 113 -1.00 6.27 5.36
CA ASP A 113 -2.39 6.27 5.80
C ASP A 113 -3.30 6.92 4.75
N ARG A 114 -4.38 6.23 4.39
CA ARG A 114 -5.30 6.72 3.35
C ARG A 114 -6.05 7.98 3.77
N GLY A 115 -6.28 8.17 5.06
CA GLY A 115 -6.86 9.40 5.61
C GLY A 115 -5.92 10.57 5.42
N MET A 116 -4.62 10.38 5.73
CA MET A 116 -3.60 11.41 5.56
C MET A 116 -3.37 11.77 4.08
N ARG A 117 -3.34 10.77 3.20
CA ARG A 117 -3.34 11.02 1.75
C ARG A 117 -4.54 11.89 1.31
N SER A 118 -5.74 11.55 1.78
CA SER A 118 -6.97 12.28 1.44
C SER A 118 -6.96 13.70 2.00
N TRP A 119 -6.42 13.87 3.20
CA TRP A 119 -6.23 15.17 3.83
C TRP A 119 -5.23 16.04 3.06
N LEU A 120 -4.07 15.48 2.66
CA LEU A 120 -3.10 16.20 1.81
C LEU A 120 -3.74 16.69 0.51
N HIS A 121 -4.53 15.83 -0.15
CA HIS A 121 -5.27 16.25 -1.35
C HIS A 121 -6.25 17.39 -1.07
N LYS A 122 -6.94 17.36 0.06
CA LYS A 122 -7.90 18.42 0.42
C LYS A 122 -7.19 19.75 0.70
N CYS A 123 -6.06 19.72 1.41
CA CYS A 123 -5.34 20.93 1.84
C CYS A 123 -4.40 21.49 0.77
N ILE A 124 -3.82 20.64 -0.07
CA ILE A 124 -2.81 21.01 -1.07
C ILE A 124 -3.12 20.31 -2.41
N PRO A 125 -4.29 20.57 -3.02
CA PRO A 125 -4.78 19.79 -4.17
C PRO A 125 -3.89 19.88 -5.40
N GLU A 126 -3.20 21.01 -5.62
CA GLU A 126 -2.32 21.20 -6.77
C GLU A 126 -1.10 20.27 -6.72
N SER A 127 -0.48 20.12 -5.55
CA SER A 127 0.69 19.25 -5.36
C SER A 127 0.29 17.80 -5.07
N ALA A 128 -0.73 17.59 -4.23
CA ALA A 128 -1.23 16.26 -3.85
C ALA A 128 -2.46 15.86 -4.66
N ARG A 129 -2.40 15.97 -6.00
CA ARG A 129 -3.53 15.72 -6.90
C ARG A 129 -4.13 14.32 -6.74
N TRP A 130 -5.47 14.24 -6.80
CA TRP A 130 -6.20 12.98 -6.70
C TRP A 130 -7.48 13.01 -7.52
N GLY A 131 -7.59 12.15 -8.53
CA GLY A 131 -8.72 12.04 -9.40
C GLY A 131 -9.26 10.61 -9.51
N LYS A 132 -10.26 10.43 -10.38
CA LYS A 132 -10.90 9.13 -10.59
C LYS A 132 -9.99 8.17 -11.37
N ARG A 133 -9.31 8.66 -12.41
CA ARG A 133 -8.41 7.87 -13.25
C ARG A 133 -7.01 7.82 -12.66
N ASN A 134 -6.27 6.76 -12.91
CA ASN A 134 -4.90 6.61 -12.39
C ASN A 134 -3.97 7.73 -12.85
N ALA A 135 -4.09 8.20 -14.09
CA ALA A 135 -3.30 9.32 -14.61
C ALA A 135 -3.56 10.67 -13.91
N GLU A 136 -4.68 10.80 -13.19
CA GLU A 136 -5.05 12.01 -12.46
C GLU A 136 -4.54 11.99 -11.01
N LYS A 137 -3.92 10.87 -10.59
CA LYS A 137 -3.42 10.70 -9.23
C LYS A 137 -1.94 11.02 -9.17
N HIS A 138 -1.53 11.59 -8.06
CA HIS A 138 -0.13 11.73 -7.71
C HIS A 138 0.51 10.34 -7.58
N SER A 139 1.56 10.08 -8.33
CA SER A 139 2.13 8.74 -8.49
C SER A 139 2.56 8.11 -7.17
N ALA A 140 3.33 8.83 -6.34
CA ALA A 140 3.77 8.32 -5.06
C ALA A 140 2.61 8.14 -4.07
N LEU A 141 1.68 9.09 -3.97
CA LEU A 141 0.52 8.95 -3.08
C LEU A 141 -0.36 7.76 -3.46
N ALA A 142 -0.44 7.42 -4.75
CA ALA A 142 -1.14 6.26 -5.22
C ALA A 142 -0.38 4.95 -4.93
N ALA A 143 0.91 4.91 -5.26
CA ALA A 143 1.75 3.73 -5.09
C ALA A 143 1.93 3.34 -3.61
N LEU A 144 2.15 4.35 -2.76
CA LEU A 144 2.42 4.18 -1.33
C LEU A 144 1.15 4.10 -0.47
N SER A 145 -0.06 4.23 -1.03
CA SER A 145 -1.30 4.09 -0.23
C SER A 145 -1.34 2.74 0.48
N ALA A 146 -1.53 2.76 1.80
CA ALA A 146 -1.66 1.55 2.60
C ALA A 146 -2.85 0.71 2.14
N SER A 147 -2.65 -0.59 2.10
CA SER A 147 -3.68 -1.57 1.85
C SER A 147 -3.55 -2.73 2.82
N LEU A 148 -4.68 -3.29 3.21
CA LEU A 148 -4.72 -4.49 4.03
C LEU A 148 -4.89 -5.70 3.11
N ASP A 149 -4.00 -6.65 3.25
CA ASP A 149 -4.03 -7.88 2.45
C ASP A 149 -4.29 -9.11 3.32
N HIS A 150 -5.13 -10.01 2.80
CA HIS A 150 -5.38 -11.31 3.40
C HIS A 150 -4.33 -12.31 2.90
N VAL A 151 -3.49 -12.85 3.77
CA VAL A 151 -2.46 -13.85 3.41
C VAL A 151 -3.10 -15.05 2.73
N LEU A 152 -4.16 -15.62 3.29
CA LEU A 152 -5.11 -16.45 2.57
C LEU A 152 -6.22 -15.53 2.04
N PRO A 153 -6.40 -15.35 0.73
CA PRO A 153 -7.37 -14.42 0.18
C PRO A 153 -8.80 -14.68 0.68
N HIS A 154 -9.55 -13.60 0.94
CA HIS A 154 -10.94 -13.71 1.37
C HIS A 154 -11.80 -14.53 0.38
N SER A 155 -11.54 -14.41 -0.92
CA SER A 155 -12.19 -15.23 -1.96
C SER A 155 -11.87 -16.71 -1.86
N ARG A 156 -10.84 -17.09 -1.09
CA ARG A 156 -10.39 -18.46 -0.85
C ARG A 156 -10.72 -18.95 0.56
N GLY A 157 -11.62 -18.24 1.28
CA GLY A 157 -12.02 -18.58 2.64
C GLY A 157 -11.15 -17.96 3.73
N GLY A 158 -10.27 -17.02 3.39
CA GLY A 158 -9.48 -16.28 4.38
C GLY A 158 -10.36 -15.42 5.29
N THR A 159 -10.05 -15.42 6.58
CA THR A 159 -10.78 -14.69 7.62
C THR A 159 -10.16 -13.31 7.87
N ASN A 160 -10.88 -12.46 8.63
CA ASN A 160 -10.40 -11.18 9.14
C ASN A 160 -9.59 -11.31 10.44
N ASP A 161 -9.09 -12.50 10.77
CA ASP A 161 -8.20 -12.68 11.90
C ASP A 161 -6.88 -11.95 11.68
N GLU A 162 -6.35 -11.34 12.73
CA GLU A 162 -5.11 -10.54 12.62
C GLU A 162 -3.91 -11.37 12.12
N SER A 163 -3.91 -12.67 12.41
CA SER A 163 -2.92 -13.61 11.90
C SER A 163 -2.99 -13.83 10.39
N ASN A 164 -4.14 -13.52 9.76
CA ASN A 164 -4.34 -13.62 8.31
C ASN A 164 -4.22 -12.27 7.59
N LEU A 165 -4.00 -11.17 8.32
CA LEU A 165 -3.97 -9.83 7.76
C LEU A 165 -2.58 -9.21 7.87
N VAL A 166 -2.11 -8.61 6.78
CA VAL A 166 -0.82 -7.93 6.71
C VAL A 166 -0.93 -6.62 5.94
N THR A 167 -0.07 -5.67 6.28
CA THR A 167 0.10 -4.45 5.51
C THR A 167 0.71 -4.75 4.15
N ALA A 168 0.14 -4.19 3.09
CA ALA A 168 0.65 -4.29 1.73
C ALA A 168 0.68 -2.92 1.03
N CYS A 169 1.64 -2.71 0.15
CA CYS A 169 1.58 -1.62 -0.82
C CYS A 169 0.66 -2.00 -1.99
N ASN A 170 0.25 -1.00 -2.76
CA ASN A 170 -0.61 -1.22 -3.94
C ASN A 170 -0.04 -2.27 -4.90
N ALA A 171 1.27 -2.21 -5.16
CA ALA A 171 1.91 -3.12 -6.09
C ALA A 171 1.82 -4.59 -5.66
N CYS A 172 2.08 -4.87 -4.38
CA CYS A 172 2.02 -6.24 -3.87
C CYS A 172 0.58 -6.75 -3.79
N GLN A 173 -0.35 -5.94 -3.34
CA GLN A 173 -1.74 -6.35 -3.22
C GLN A 173 -2.41 -6.58 -4.58
N PHE A 174 -2.33 -5.61 -5.48
CA PHE A 174 -2.94 -5.74 -6.81
C PHE A 174 -2.18 -6.73 -7.69
N GLY A 175 -0.85 -6.82 -7.56
CA GLY A 175 -0.04 -7.76 -8.28
C GLY A 175 -0.39 -9.21 -7.91
N ARG A 176 -0.61 -9.51 -6.64
CA ARG A 176 -1.02 -10.85 -6.20
C ARG A 176 -2.53 -11.09 -6.42
N GLY A 177 -3.36 -10.09 -6.19
CA GLY A 177 -4.80 -10.22 -6.32
C GLY A 177 -5.37 -11.30 -5.39
N GLN A 178 -6.10 -12.25 -5.96
CA GLN A 178 -6.77 -13.34 -5.22
C GLN A 178 -5.99 -14.69 -5.25
N TRP A 179 -4.75 -14.67 -5.74
CA TRP A 179 -3.91 -15.84 -5.76
C TRP A 179 -3.35 -16.17 -4.37
N THR A 180 -3.22 -17.46 -4.03
CA THR A 180 -2.52 -17.87 -2.81
C THR A 180 -1.02 -17.62 -2.93
N LEU A 181 -0.30 -17.60 -1.80
CA LEU A 181 1.15 -17.44 -1.81
C LEU A 181 1.84 -18.56 -2.59
N GLU A 182 1.35 -19.79 -2.46
CA GLU A 182 1.86 -20.96 -3.16
C GLU A 182 1.69 -20.85 -4.67
N GLU A 183 0.51 -20.43 -5.13
CA GLU A 183 0.20 -20.26 -6.56
C GLU A 183 1.11 -19.25 -7.26
N VAL A 184 1.55 -18.20 -6.55
CA VAL A 184 2.46 -17.18 -7.08
C VAL A 184 3.93 -17.37 -6.68
N GLY A 185 4.24 -18.40 -5.89
CA GLY A 185 5.58 -18.68 -5.42
C GLY A 185 6.13 -17.64 -4.44
N PHE A 186 5.28 -17.07 -3.60
CA PHE A 186 5.70 -16.09 -2.59
C PHE A 186 6.02 -16.78 -1.27
N ALA A 187 7.07 -16.30 -0.60
CA ALA A 187 7.32 -16.61 0.79
C ALA A 187 6.20 -16.01 1.66
N ASP A 188 5.82 -16.73 2.72
CA ASP A 188 4.83 -16.21 3.66
C ASP A 188 5.39 -15.00 4.41
N PRO A 189 4.78 -13.80 4.28
CA PRO A 189 5.29 -12.58 4.90
C PRO A 189 5.29 -12.64 6.43
N ARG A 190 4.52 -13.56 7.03
CA ARG A 190 4.46 -13.75 8.49
C ARG A 190 5.69 -14.43 9.06
N GLN A 191 6.48 -15.10 8.23
CA GLN A 191 7.75 -15.74 8.64
C GLN A 191 8.88 -14.73 8.89
N PHE A 192 8.70 -13.47 8.50
CA PHE A 192 9.69 -12.42 8.68
C PHE A 192 9.20 -11.41 9.72
N PRO A 193 10.09 -10.84 10.56
CA PRO A 193 9.68 -9.77 11.46
C PRO A 193 9.25 -8.51 10.67
N PRO A 194 8.38 -7.67 11.26
CA PRO A 194 8.11 -6.34 10.72
C PRO A 194 9.39 -5.50 10.65
N ASP A 195 9.51 -4.69 9.60
CA ASP A 195 10.57 -3.70 9.47
C ASP A 195 10.13 -2.40 10.17
N LEU A 196 10.51 -2.26 11.44
CA LEU A 196 10.11 -1.13 12.30
C LEU A 196 11.20 -0.05 12.29
N ASN A 197 10.81 1.18 11.98
CA ASN A 197 11.67 2.36 12.03
C ASN A 197 10.84 3.61 12.39
N ALA A 198 11.36 4.82 12.13
CA ALA A 198 10.69 6.07 12.44
C ALA A 198 9.52 6.41 11.51
N TRP A 199 9.33 5.70 10.40
CA TRP A 199 8.24 5.94 9.46
C TRP A 199 6.87 5.63 10.11
N ASP A 200 5.96 6.59 10.08
CA ASP A 200 4.65 6.53 10.74
C ASP A 200 3.46 6.54 9.78
N GLY A 201 3.68 6.36 8.48
CA GLY A 201 2.62 6.45 7.48
C GLY A 201 2.04 7.85 7.31
N LEU A 202 2.78 8.87 7.70
CA LEU A 202 2.40 10.29 7.76
C LEU A 202 1.32 10.60 8.81
N THR A 203 1.04 9.69 9.74
CA THR A 203 -0.06 9.85 10.72
C THR A 203 0.15 11.03 11.68
N ARG A 204 1.40 11.49 11.85
CA ARG A 204 1.71 12.70 12.63
C ARG A 204 1.03 13.96 12.10
N LEU A 205 0.69 14.01 10.80
CA LEU A 205 -0.06 15.12 10.21
C LEU A 205 -1.41 15.38 10.87
N ALA A 206 -2.02 14.37 11.51
CA ALA A 206 -3.24 14.55 12.29
C ALA A 206 -3.09 15.52 13.47
N ARG A 207 -1.85 15.87 13.86
CA ARG A 207 -1.53 16.85 14.91
C ARG A 207 -1.37 18.28 14.39
N SER A 208 -1.39 18.47 13.05
CA SER A 208 -1.21 19.81 12.47
C SER A 208 -2.38 20.74 12.85
N HIS A 209 -2.09 22.01 13.07
CA HIS A 209 -3.14 23.02 13.32
C HIS A 209 -4.09 23.16 12.12
N ILE A 210 -3.60 22.90 10.91
CA ILE A 210 -4.41 22.92 9.67
C ILE A 210 -5.46 21.81 9.72
N PHE A 211 -5.12 20.64 10.28
CA PHE A 211 -6.04 19.51 10.42
C PHE A 211 -7.21 19.83 11.37
N THR A 212 -6.93 20.60 12.43
CA THR A 212 -7.95 20.95 13.45
C THR A 212 -8.91 22.04 13.00
N THR A 213 -8.51 22.92 12.08
CA THR A 213 -9.34 24.05 11.61
C THR A 213 -10.36 23.59 10.55
N ASP A 214 -10.09 22.52 9.83
CA ASP A 214 -10.99 21.99 8.77
C ASP A 214 -12.14 21.10 9.29
N LEU A 215 -12.21 20.83 10.60
CA LEU A 215 -13.26 20.03 11.24
C LEU A 215 -14.34 20.89 11.94
N GLN A 216 -14.26 22.23 11.83
CA GLN A 216 -15.27 23.18 12.28
C GLN A 216 -16.06 23.75 11.09
#